data_922e9a25f8892fdab7045e3868566286
#
_entry.id   922e9a25f8892fdab7045e3868566286
#
_cell.length_a   1.000
_cell.length_b   1.000
_cell.length_c   1.000
_cell.angle_alpha   90.00
_cell.angle_beta   90.00
_cell.angle_gamma   90.00
#
_symmetry.space_group_name_H-M   'P 1'
#
loop_
_entity.id
_entity.type
_entity.pdbx_description
1 polymer ?
#
loop_
_entity_poly.entity_id
_entity_poly.type
_entity_poly.pdbx_seq_one_letter_code
_entity_poly.pdbx_strand_id
1 'polypeptide(L)'
;MFIRIFAPKLIILMKPLILISNDDGYQAKGINCLIKMVREYGDIIVCAPDSARSGYACAFSATTPLRLTLQHKEEGLEVWSSNGTPVDCIKLALSELCPRKPDLVIGGINHGDNASVNTHYSGTMGVTMEGCMKYINSVAFSLCDYRADADFSPLEPYIRQIVQRVLNEGLPKGVCLNVNFPLIEEKEYRGVRLCRMAYGTWGSEVAKCHHPRGYDYYWMMGHYTNDEPEREDTDNWALNHGYVAITPTRMDVTAYEAFEALKQYEL
;
A
#
# COMPACT_ATOMS: atom_id res chain seq x y z
N MET A 1 38.06 -47.02 -10.75
CA MET A 1 36.76 -46.66 -10.14
C MET A 1 36.93 -45.28 -9.51
N PHE A 2 36.57 -44.20 -10.25
CA PHE A 2 36.72 -42.83 -9.77
C PHE A 2 35.46 -42.42 -9.01
N ILE A 3 35.56 -42.20 -7.71
CA ILE A 3 34.48 -41.68 -6.87
C ILE A 3 34.42 -40.15 -7.13
N ARG A 4 33.37 -39.68 -7.83
CA ARG A 4 33.06 -38.26 -7.90
C ARG A 4 32.46 -37.84 -6.58
N ILE A 5 33.22 -37.10 -5.80
CA ILE A 5 32.75 -36.42 -4.57
C ILE A 5 31.94 -35.20 -5.09
N PHE A 6 30.63 -35.25 -4.95
CA PHE A 6 29.77 -34.06 -5.13
C PHE A 6 29.95 -33.17 -3.91
N ALA A 7 30.63 -32.04 -4.07
CA ALA A 7 30.61 -31.00 -3.06
C ALA A 7 29.16 -30.49 -2.90
N PRO A 8 28.64 -30.36 -1.67
CA PRO A 8 27.31 -29.77 -1.46
C PRO A 8 27.33 -28.34 -1.98
N LYS A 9 26.44 -28.01 -2.92
CA LYS A 9 26.18 -26.63 -3.30
C LYS A 9 25.72 -25.89 -2.04
N LEU A 10 26.56 -24.99 -1.52
CA LEU A 10 26.18 -24.06 -0.47
C LEU A 10 25.08 -23.17 -1.05
N ILE A 11 23.82 -23.43 -0.71
CA ILE A 11 22.72 -22.54 -1.01
C ILE A 11 22.88 -21.37 -0.05
N ILE A 12 23.53 -20.29 -0.49
CA ILE A 12 23.50 -19.02 0.22
C ILE A 12 22.04 -18.57 0.12
N LEU A 13 21.28 -18.75 1.19
CA LEU A 13 19.96 -18.15 1.30
C LEU A 13 20.17 -16.62 1.30
N MET A 14 19.89 -16.00 0.15
CA MET A 14 19.90 -14.54 0.06
C MET A 14 18.79 -13.99 0.96
N LYS A 15 19.10 -12.96 1.72
CA LYS A 15 18.07 -12.23 2.49
C LYS A 15 16.99 -11.74 1.54
N PRO A 16 15.70 -11.75 1.95
CA PRO A 16 14.65 -11.10 1.19
C PRO A 16 14.99 -9.65 0.88
N LEU A 17 14.60 -9.17 -0.29
CA LEU A 17 14.67 -7.77 -0.68
C LEU A 17 13.26 -7.17 -0.61
N ILE A 18 13.09 -6.15 0.22
CA ILE A 18 11.82 -5.48 0.47
C ILE A 18 11.89 -4.06 -0.10
N LEU A 19 10.98 -3.71 -1.01
CA LEU A 19 10.82 -2.36 -1.53
C LEU A 19 9.66 -1.68 -0.82
N ILE A 20 9.90 -0.49 -0.24
CA ILE A 20 8.91 0.27 0.53
C ILE A 20 8.69 1.64 -0.12
N SER A 21 7.43 2.06 -0.18
CA SER A 21 7.02 3.43 -0.56
C SER A 21 5.75 3.84 0.18
N ASN A 22 5.37 5.10 0.04
CA ASN A 22 4.12 5.67 0.55
C ASN A 22 3.68 6.87 -0.31
N ASP A 23 2.60 7.53 0.07
CA ASP A 23 2.16 8.80 -0.52
C ASP A 23 2.28 9.99 0.44
N ASP A 24 2.60 9.76 1.71
CA ASP A 24 2.84 10.82 2.71
C ASP A 24 4.24 11.45 2.60
N GLY A 25 5.15 10.81 1.86
CA GLY A 25 6.54 11.24 1.69
C GLY A 25 7.54 10.46 2.56
N TYR A 26 8.83 10.47 2.17
CA TYR A 26 9.88 9.65 2.79
C TYR A 26 10.16 10.00 4.27
N GLN A 27 9.81 11.20 4.72
CA GLN A 27 9.98 11.65 6.11
C GLN A 27 8.78 11.34 7.01
N ALA A 28 7.66 10.89 6.45
CA ALA A 28 6.46 10.64 7.21
C ALA A 28 6.67 9.63 8.34
N LYS A 29 5.94 9.80 9.45
CA LYS A 29 6.06 8.93 10.62
C LYS A 29 5.72 7.48 10.28
N GLY A 30 4.66 7.27 9.48
CA GLY A 30 4.18 5.94 9.10
C GLY A 30 5.25 5.10 8.40
N ILE A 31 5.91 5.61 7.35
CA ILE A 31 6.93 4.87 6.62
C ILE A 31 8.17 4.58 7.49
N ASN A 32 8.55 5.53 8.36
CA ASN A 32 9.67 5.35 9.28
C ASN A 32 9.37 4.32 10.38
N CYS A 33 8.13 4.20 10.83
CA CYS A 33 7.69 3.12 11.71
C CYS A 33 7.71 1.78 10.98
N LEU A 34 7.18 1.72 9.76
CA LEU A 34 7.16 0.51 8.94
C LEU A 34 8.56 -0.06 8.71
N ILE A 35 9.53 0.78 8.35
CA ILE A 35 10.94 0.38 8.16
C ILE A 35 11.45 -0.34 9.42
N LYS A 36 11.22 0.23 10.61
CA LYS A 36 11.67 -0.36 11.88
C LYS A 36 11.01 -1.72 12.15
N MET A 37 9.71 -1.84 11.86
CA MET A 37 8.93 -3.06 12.09
C MET A 37 9.37 -4.23 11.20
N VAL A 38 9.84 -3.95 9.97
CA VAL A 38 10.12 -5.00 8.99
C VAL A 38 11.61 -5.24 8.72
N ARG A 39 12.52 -4.45 9.35
CA ARG A 39 13.94 -4.47 9.08
C ARG A 39 14.63 -5.81 9.33
N GLU A 40 14.12 -6.62 10.23
CA GLU A 40 14.71 -7.94 10.53
C GLU A 40 14.44 -8.98 9.44
N TYR A 41 13.43 -8.74 8.57
CA TYR A 41 13.02 -9.72 7.57
C TYR A 41 13.80 -9.67 6.27
N GLY A 42 14.57 -8.61 6.01
CA GLY A 42 15.33 -8.50 4.77
C GLY A 42 16.13 -7.22 4.61
N ASP A 43 16.76 -7.08 3.45
CA ASP A 43 17.35 -5.82 3.02
C ASP A 43 16.25 -4.92 2.47
N ILE A 44 16.30 -3.63 2.82
CA ILE A 44 15.24 -2.67 2.52
C ILE A 44 15.75 -1.60 1.56
N ILE A 45 15.01 -1.39 0.50
CA ILE A 45 15.09 -0.19 -0.34
C ILE A 45 13.81 0.60 -0.15
N VAL A 46 13.94 1.85 0.25
CA VAL A 46 12.85 2.82 0.31
C VAL A 46 13.01 3.77 -0.87
N CYS A 47 11.94 3.95 -1.63
CA CYS A 47 11.84 5.02 -2.60
C CYS A 47 10.46 5.66 -2.47
N ALA A 48 10.40 6.90 -1.95
CA ALA A 48 9.15 7.57 -1.64
C ALA A 48 9.16 9.03 -2.13
N PRO A 49 8.00 9.66 -2.30
CA PRO A 49 7.93 11.06 -2.70
C PRO A 49 8.65 12.00 -1.73
N ASP A 50 9.20 13.09 -2.25
CA ASP A 50 9.84 14.16 -1.47
C ASP A 50 8.85 15.01 -0.66
N SER A 51 7.56 14.91 -0.99
CA SER A 51 6.45 15.61 -0.35
C SER A 51 5.17 14.77 -0.48
N ALA A 52 4.16 15.10 0.34
CA ALA A 52 2.88 14.37 0.32
C ALA A 52 2.20 14.41 -1.06
N ARG A 53 1.66 13.28 -1.47
CA ARG A 53 0.97 13.01 -2.74
C ARG A 53 -0.36 12.29 -2.52
N SER A 54 -1.09 12.64 -1.46
CA SER A 54 -2.39 12.02 -1.16
C SER A 54 -3.38 12.23 -2.30
N GLY A 55 -4.19 11.22 -2.61
CA GLY A 55 -5.19 11.27 -3.68
C GLY A 55 -4.66 11.03 -5.10
N TYR A 56 -3.36 10.70 -5.27
CA TYR A 56 -2.78 10.48 -6.60
C TYR A 56 -3.07 9.08 -7.18
N ALA A 57 -3.64 8.18 -6.39
CA ALA A 57 -4.01 6.84 -6.87
C ALA A 57 -2.86 6.12 -7.59
N CYS A 58 -3.15 5.55 -8.77
CA CYS A 58 -2.17 4.91 -9.65
C CYS A 58 -1.56 5.88 -10.69
N ALA A 59 -1.63 7.19 -10.49
CA ALA A 59 -1.06 8.16 -11.43
C ALA A 59 0.46 8.04 -11.53
N PHE A 60 1.00 8.24 -12.74
CA PHE A 60 2.43 8.32 -13.00
C PHE A 60 2.76 9.53 -13.88
N SER A 61 4.02 9.98 -13.83
CA SER A 61 4.50 11.16 -14.54
C SER A 61 4.98 10.79 -15.93
N ALA A 62 4.11 11.00 -16.94
CA ALA A 62 4.45 10.71 -18.34
C ALA A 62 5.26 11.82 -19.02
N THR A 63 5.16 13.07 -18.54
CA THR A 63 5.69 14.27 -19.23
C THR A 63 6.65 15.11 -18.39
N THR A 64 6.84 14.73 -17.11
CA THR A 64 7.71 15.48 -16.18
C THR A 64 8.96 14.67 -15.85
N PRO A 65 10.18 15.24 -15.98
CA PRO A 65 11.40 14.56 -15.58
C PRO A 65 11.42 14.24 -14.09
N LEU A 66 11.84 13.03 -13.77
CA LEU A 66 11.96 12.54 -12.40
C LEU A 66 13.42 12.56 -11.94
N ARG A 67 13.61 12.73 -10.64
CA ARG A 67 14.93 12.71 -9.99
C ARG A 67 14.87 11.78 -8.79
N LEU A 68 15.98 11.07 -8.58
CA LEU A 68 16.26 10.30 -7.38
C LEU A 68 17.29 11.01 -6.53
N THR A 69 17.06 11.08 -5.23
CA THR A 69 18.00 11.65 -4.28
C THR A 69 18.20 10.67 -3.13
N LEU A 70 19.45 10.23 -2.91
CA LEU A 70 19.80 9.40 -1.77
C LEU A 70 19.69 10.24 -0.49
N GLN A 71 18.87 9.78 0.45
CA GLN A 71 18.62 10.43 1.73
C GLN A 71 19.39 9.76 2.88
N HIS A 72 19.45 8.42 2.85
CA HIS A 72 20.16 7.65 3.86
C HIS A 72 20.63 6.31 3.28
N LYS A 73 21.82 5.87 3.71
CA LYS A 73 22.36 4.56 3.37
C LYS A 73 23.13 3.98 4.53
N GLU A 74 22.77 2.76 4.90
CA GLU A 74 23.49 1.93 5.86
C GLU A 74 23.37 0.44 5.48
N GLU A 75 24.03 -0.45 6.19
CA GLU A 75 23.94 -1.88 5.91
C GLU A 75 22.49 -2.38 5.96
N GLY A 76 22.02 -2.95 4.86
CA GLY A 76 20.67 -3.47 4.71
C GLY A 76 19.55 -2.42 4.61
N LEU A 77 19.88 -1.11 4.45
CA LEU A 77 18.88 -0.06 4.25
C LEU A 77 19.38 1.05 3.34
N GLU A 78 18.64 1.32 2.29
CA GLU A 78 18.79 2.53 1.49
C GLU A 78 17.45 3.30 1.44
N VAL A 79 17.50 4.60 1.66
CA VAL A 79 16.34 5.50 1.59
C VAL A 79 16.57 6.54 0.50
N TRP A 80 15.69 6.54 -0.47
CA TRP A 80 15.70 7.46 -1.61
C TRP A 80 14.41 8.25 -1.66
N SER A 81 14.49 9.50 -2.13
CA SER A 81 13.32 10.31 -2.44
C SER A 81 13.24 10.64 -3.91
N SER A 82 12.03 10.92 -4.40
CA SER A 82 11.76 11.38 -5.75
C SER A 82 10.73 12.51 -5.74
N ASN A 83 10.81 13.40 -6.76
CA ASN A 83 9.78 14.41 -7.01
C ASN A 83 8.54 13.85 -7.72
N GLY A 84 8.50 12.54 -7.96
CA GLY A 84 7.40 11.84 -8.61
C GLY A 84 6.25 11.44 -7.68
N THR A 85 5.30 10.70 -8.26
CA THR A 85 4.20 10.06 -7.54
C THR A 85 4.69 8.82 -6.79
N PRO A 86 3.88 8.22 -5.92
CA PRO A 86 4.18 6.91 -5.31
C PRO A 86 4.45 5.80 -6.34
N VAL A 87 3.68 5.78 -7.43
CA VAL A 87 3.87 4.82 -8.54
C VAL A 87 5.18 5.07 -9.27
N ASP A 88 5.54 6.34 -9.51
CA ASP A 88 6.83 6.70 -10.08
C ASP A 88 7.99 6.20 -9.22
N CYS A 89 7.87 6.32 -7.91
CA CYS A 89 8.88 5.85 -6.96
C CYS A 89 9.11 4.33 -7.09
N ILE A 90 8.05 3.54 -7.23
CA ILE A 90 8.17 2.09 -7.44
C ILE A 90 8.81 1.79 -8.80
N LYS A 91 8.38 2.47 -9.87
CA LYS A 91 8.96 2.28 -11.22
C LYS A 91 10.45 2.61 -11.24
N LEU A 92 10.83 3.74 -10.66
CA LEU A 92 12.23 4.17 -10.54
C LEU A 92 13.06 3.18 -9.71
N ALA A 93 12.53 2.75 -8.56
CA ALA A 93 13.23 1.81 -7.70
C ALA A 93 13.46 0.46 -8.38
N LEU A 94 12.47 -0.06 -9.08
CA LEU A 94 12.59 -1.33 -9.80
C LEU A 94 13.58 -1.26 -10.97
N SER A 95 13.74 -0.08 -11.61
CA SER A 95 14.65 0.12 -12.73
C SER A 95 16.08 0.42 -12.29
N GLU A 96 16.24 1.29 -11.29
CA GLU A 96 17.51 1.96 -11.00
C GLU A 96 18.15 1.56 -9.67
N LEU A 97 17.35 1.10 -8.69
CA LEU A 97 17.84 0.90 -7.33
C LEU A 97 17.91 -0.57 -6.92
N CYS A 98 16.94 -1.37 -7.35
CA CYS A 98 16.85 -2.76 -6.94
C CYS A 98 17.87 -3.62 -7.71
N PRO A 99 18.83 -4.28 -7.03
CA PRO A 99 19.82 -5.14 -7.70
C PRO A 99 19.21 -6.42 -8.29
N ARG A 100 18.00 -6.75 -7.88
CA ARG A 100 17.18 -7.85 -8.36
C ARG A 100 15.71 -7.54 -8.11
N LYS A 101 14.82 -8.35 -8.65
CA LYS A 101 13.38 -8.26 -8.36
C LYS A 101 13.14 -8.38 -6.85
N PRO A 102 12.45 -7.44 -6.20
CA PRO A 102 12.08 -7.55 -4.80
C PRO A 102 11.20 -8.78 -4.52
N ASP A 103 11.33 -9.34 -3.33
CA ASP A 103 10.48 -10.42 -2.85
C ASP A 103 9.13 -9.90 -2.35
N LEU A 104 9.13 -8.61 -1.91
CA LEU A 104 7.95 -7.95 -1.38
C LEU A 104 7.98 -6.44 -1.68
N VAL A 105 6.84 -5.88 -2.06
CA VAL A 105 6.57 -4.43 -2.10
C VAL A 105 5.61 -4.09 -0.97
N ILE A 106 5.92 -3.07 -0.18
CA ILE A 106 5.04 -2.60 0.89
C ILE A 106 4.72 -1.13 0.69
N GLY A 107 3.43 -0.81 0.68
CA GLY A 107 2.91 0.56 0.74
C GLY A 107 2.56 0.96 2.18
N GLY A 108 2.94 2.15 2.62
CA GLY A 108 2.50 2.71 3.90
C GLY A 108 3.58 3.01 4.92
N ILE A 109 3.23 3.11 6.22
CA ILE A 109 1.85 3.03 6.76
C ILE A 109 1.16 4.38 6.49
N ASN A 110 -0.01 4.30 5.85
CA ASN A 110 -0.80 5.48 5.51
C ASN A 110 -1.47 6.11 6.74
N HIS A 111 -1.53 7.44 6.79
CA HIS A 111 -2.38 8.18 7.69
C HIS A 111 -3.79 8.29 7.09
N GLY A 112 -4.75 7.62 7.68
CA GLY A 112 -6.11 7.45 7.16
C GLY A 112 -6.32 6.09 6.50
N ASP A 113 -7.58 5.66 6.44
CA ASP A 113 -7.93 4.37 5.84
C ASP A 113 -7.93 4.41 4.31
N ASN A 114 -7.73 3.25 3.74
CA ASN A 114 -7.87 2.96 2.32
C ASN A 114 -8.94 1.87 2.08
N ALA A 115 -9.90 1.77 3.00
CA ALA A 115 -11.02 0.83 2.90
C ALA A 115 -12.08 1.33 1.92
N SER A 116 -12.99 0.45 1.50
CA SER A 116 -14.08 0.79 0.58
C SER A 116 -13.57 1.50 -0.68
N VAL A 117 -14.31 2.46 -1.19
CA VAL A 117 -13.98 3.24 -2.40
C VAL A 117 -12.71 4.09 -2.27
N ASN A 118 -12.22 4.34 -1.04
CA ASN A 118 -10.95 5.03 -0.82
C ASN A 118 -9.76 4.29 -1.46
N THR A 119 -9.86 2.97 -1.62
CA THR A 119 -8.91 2.16 -2.38
C THR A 119 -8.57 2.75 -3.75
N HIS A 120 -9.57 3.34 -4.44
CA HIS A 120 -9.40 3.87 -5.79
C HIS A 120 -8.64 5.20 -5.85
N TYR A 121 -8.59 5.94 -4.74
CA TYR A 121 -7.91 7.24 -4.65
C TYR A 121 -6.53 7.15 -3.98
N SER A 122 -6.23 6.01 -3.36
CA SER A 122 -5.06 5.81 -2.51
C SER A 122 -3.75 5.71 -3.30
N GLY A 123 -2.79 6.57 -2.98
CA GLY A 123 -1.41 6.45 -3.46
C GLY A 123 -0.68 5.25 -2.84
N THR A 124 -0.98 4.92 -1.59
CA THR A 124 -0.47 3.71 -0.91
C THR A 124 -0.94 2.44 -1.63
N MET A 125 -2.20 2.39 -2.08
CA MET A 125 -2.68 1.30 -2.93
C MET A 125 -2.04 1.34 -4.33
N GLY A 126 -1.74 2.54 -4.86
CA GLY A 126 -1.00 2.72 -6.10
C GLY A 126 0.38 2.05 -6.06
N VAL A 127 1.14 2.24 -4.97
CA VAL A 127 2.41 1.53 -4.69
C VAL A 127 2.23 0.02 -4.78
N THR A 128 1.25 -0.48 -4.05
CA THR A 128 0.99 -1.91 -3.91
C THR A 128 0.49 -2.53 -5.21
N MET A 129 -0.35 -1.81 -5.92
CA MET A 129 -0.86 -2.22 -7.23
C MET A 129 0.23 -2.24 -8.30
N GLU A 130 1.15 -1.26 -8.31
CA GLU A 130 2.29 -1.27 -9.24
C GLU A 130 3.19 -2.50 -9.00
N GLY A 131 3.48 -2.84 -7.74
CA GLY A 131 4.19 -4.07 -7.39
C GLY A 131 3.45 -5.32 -7.86
N CYS A 132 2.14 -5.38 -7.64
CA CYS A 132 1.27 -6.48 -8.05
C CYS A 132 1.26 -6.66 -9.58
N MET A 133 1.20 -5.57 -10.36
CA MET A 133 1.29 -5.60 -11.83
C MET A 133 2.64 -6.09 -12.34
N LYS A 134 3.71 -6.04 -11.53
CA LYS A 134 5.01 -6.65 -11.81
C LYS A 134 5.12 -8.08 -11.27
N TYR A 135 4.00 -8.66 -10.80
CA TYR A 135 3.96 -9.98 -10.18
C TYR A 135 4.94 -10.12 -9.00
N ILE A 136 4.99 -9.08 -8.17
CA ILE A 136 5.69 -9.08 -6.89
C ILE A 136 4.63 -9.18 -5.79
N ASN A 137 4.86 -9.98 -4.75
CA ASN A 137 4.00 -9.97 -3.58
C ASN A 137 3.91 -8.53 -3.05
N SER A 138 2.70 -8.05 -2.78
CA SER A 138 2.53 -6.64 -2.43
C SER A 138 1.45 -6.46 -1.36
N VAL A 139 1.74 -5.60 -0.37
CA VAL A 139 0.84 -5.34 0.76
C VAL A 139 0.80 -3.85 1.04
N ALA A 140 -0.38 -3.29 1.22
CA ALA A 140 -0.62 -1.94 1.72
C ALA A 140 -1.02 -1.99 3.19
N PHE A 141 -0.49 -1.07 4.01
CA PHE A 141 -0.88 -0.87 5.40
C PHE A 141 -1.39 0.55 5.63
N SER A 142 -2.53 0.68 6.29
CA SER A 142 -3.19 1.96 6.57
C SER A 142 -3.79 1.96 7.97
N LEU A 143 -3.66 3.06 8.69
CA LEU A 143 -4.29 3.27 10.01
C LEU A 143 -5.43 4.28 9.85
N CYS A 144 -6.61 3.99 10.39
CA CYS A 144 -7.77 4.91 10.42
C CYS A 144 -7.54 6.12 11.34
N ASP A 145 -6.36 6.74 11.25
CA ASP A 145 -5.98 7.93 12.01
C ASP A 145 -5.29 8.95 11.10
N TYR A 146 -5.92 10.10 10.90
CA TYR A 146 -5.44 11.17 10.03
C TYR A 146 -4.51 12.17 10.75
N ARG A 147 -4.28 11.99 12.06
CA ARG A 147 -3.44 12.89 12.84
C ARG A 147 -1.96 12.71 12.49
N ALA A 148 -1.22 13.82 12.43
CA ALA A 148 0.21 13.79 12.15
C ALA A 148 1.04 13.07 13.25
N ASP A 149 0.52 13.03 14.48
CA ASP A 149 1.13 12.38 15.64
C ASP A 149 0.61 10.95 15.90
N ALA A 150 -0.16 10.38 14.97
CA ALA A 150 -0.73 9.03 15.07
C ALA A 150 0.27 8.01 15.63
N ASP A 151 -0.21 7.11 16.49
CA ASP A 151 0.60 6.03 17.07
C ASP A 151 0.44 4.75 16.25
N PHE A 152 1.54 4.33 15.61
CA PHE A 152 1.58 3.11 14.83
C PHE A 152 2.09 1.89 15.62
N SER A 153 2.48 2.06 16.90
CA SER A 153 3.04 0.95 17.68
C SER A 153 2.08 -0.23 17.86
N PRO A 154 0.75 -0.04 18.03
CA PRO A 154 -0.17 -1.17 18.17
C PRO A 154 -0.28 -2.06 16.93
N LEU A 155 0.18 -1.58 15.77
CA LEU A 155 0.11 -2.30 14.51
C LEU A 155 1.25 -3.31 14.33
N GLU A 156 2.35 -3.12 15.06
CA GLU A 156 3.59 -3.88 14.86
C GLU A 156 3.39 -5.40 14.89
N PRO A 157 2.70 -6.02 15.85
CA PRO A 157 2.55 -7.47 15.90
C PRO A 157 1.84 -8.02 14.66
N TYR A 158 0.82 -7.30 14.18
CA TYR A 158 0.05 -7.69 12.99
C TYR A 158 0.86 -7.51 11.71
N ILE A 159 1.54 -6.36 11.55
CA ILE A 159 2.39 -6.09 10.38
C ILE A 159 3.47 -7.15 10.26
N ARG A 160 4.18 -7.46 11.36
CA ARG A 160 5.21 -8.51 11.39
C ARG A 160 4.67 -9.86 10.96
N GLN A 161 3.54 -10.28 11.51
CA GLN A 161 2.92 -11.56 11.18
C GLN A 161 2.51 -11.63 9.70
N ILE A 162 1.88 -10.57 9.17
CA ILE A 162 1.45 -10.51 7.77
C ILE A 162 2.65 -10.53 6.83
N VAL A 163 3.66 -9.71 7.09
CA VAL A 163 4.89 -9.64 6.27
C VAL A 163 5.61 -10.98 6.24
N GLN A 164 5.81 -11.60 7.41
CA GLN A 164 6.45 -12.90 7.51
C GLN A 164 5.67 -13.98 6.74
N ARG A 165 4.34 -13.96 6.87
CA ARG A 165 3.49 -14.91 6.16
C ARG A 165 3.55 -14.72 4.64
N VAL A 166 3.49 -13.48 4.16
CA VAL A 166 3.58 -13.19 2.72
C VAL A 166 4.95 -13.54 2.15
N LEU A 167 6.04 -13.31 2.89
CA LEU A 167 7.38 -13.72 2.46
C LEU A 167 7.54 -15.24 2.38
N ASN A 168 6.90 -15.99 3.27
CA ASN A 168 7.02 -17.45 3.33
C ASN A 168 6.09 -18.18 2.36
N GLU A 169 4.83 -17.71 2.24
CA GLU A 169 3.77 -18.42 1.51
C GLU A 169 3.48 -17.80 0.12
N GLY A 170 3.83 -16.50 -0.06
CA GLY A 170 3.47 -15.72 -1.25
C GLY A 170 1.99 -15.35 -1.29
N LEU A 171 1.59 -14.69 -2.38
CA LEU A 171 0.21 -14.33 -2.70
C LEU A 171 -0.18 -14.92 -4.06
N PRO A 172 -1.48 -15.15 -4.30
CA PRO A 172 -1.97 -15.55 -5.62
C PRO A 172 -1.55 -14.54 -6.68
N LYS A 173 -1.23 -15.03 -7.88
CA LYS A 173 -0.78 -14.19 -9.00
C LYS A 173 -1.80 -13.09 -9.32
N GLY A 174 -1.35 -11.84 -9.37
CA GLY A 174 -2.19 -10.69 -9.67
C GLY A 174 -3.09 -10.25 -8.50
N VAL A 175 -2.77 -10.69 -7.28
CA VAL A 175 -3.44 -10.28 -6.04
C VAL A 175 -2.44 -9.60 -5.13
N CYS A 176 -2.86 -8.50 -4.50
CA CYS A 176 -2.18 -7.82 -3.41
C CYS A 176 -3.13 -7.70 -2.21
N LEU A 177 -2.61 -7.30 -1.06
CA LEU A 177 -3.41 -7.12 0.15
C LEU A 177 -3.54 -5.63 0.49
N ASN A 178 -4.78 -5.20 0.75
CA ASN A 178 -5.10 -3.92 1.36
C ASN A 178 -5.44 -4.19 2.84
N VAL A 179 -4.56 -3.76 3.75
CA VAL A 179 -4.69 -4.01 5.18
C VAL A 179 -4.95 -2.69 5.89
N ASN A 180 -6.11 -2.59 6.54
CA ASN A 180 -6.52 -1.42 7.27
C ASN A 180 -6.68 -1.74 8.75
N PHE A 181 -6.21 -0.83 9.60
CA PHE A 181 -6.27 -0.94 11.07
C PHE A 181 -7.24 0.08 11.62
N PRO A 182 -8.18 -0.33 12.50
CA PRO A 182 -9.06 0.61 13.17
C PRO A 182 -8.28 1.49 14.17
N LEU A 183 -8.77 2.70 14.40
CA LEU A 183 -8.25 3.59 15.44
C LEU A 183 -8.81 3.17 16.81
N ILE A 184 -8.11 2.27 17.48
CA ILE A 184 -8.45 1.77 18.82
C ILE A 184 -7.16 1.46 19.60
N GLU A 185 -7.26 1.30 20.93
CA GLU A 185 -6.13 0.85 21.72
C GLU A 185 -5.78 -0.61 21.42
N GLU A 186 -4.50 -0.99 21.54
CA GLU A 186 -4.00 -2.33 21.20
C GLU A 186 -4.82 -3.47 21.84
N LYS A 187 -5.19 -3.32 23.11
CA LYS A 187 -6.00 -4.30 23.86
C LYS A 187 -7.42 -4.47 23.34
N GLU A 188 -7.89 -3.55 22.48
CA GLU A 188 -9.25 -3.56 21.93
C GLU A 188 -9.33 -4.23 20.57
N TYR A 189 -8.16 -4.55 19.96
CA TYR A 189 -8.13 -5.31 18.71
C TYR A 189 -8.74 -6.70 18.90
N ARG A 190 -9.77 -7.00 18.11
CA ARG A 190 -10.52 -8.27 18.16
C ARG A 190 -9.94 -9.33 17.23
N GLY A 191 -8.83 -9.06 16.57
CA GLY A 191 -8.16 -9.93 15.62
C GLY A 191 -8.22 -9.43 14.18
N VAL A 192 -8.00 -10.33 13.22
CA VAL A 192 -7.92 -10.04 11.79
C VAL A 192 -9.09 -10.69 11.06
N ARG A 193 -9.71 -9.97 10.13
CA ARG A 193 -10.76 -10.49 9.24
C ARG A 193 -10.40 -10.34 7.78
N LEU A 194 -10.65 -11.39 7.01
CA LEU A 194 -10.65 -11.33 5.56
C LEU A 194 -11.97 -10.72 5.10
N CYS A 195 -11.90 -9.64 4.33
CA CYS A 195 -13.05 -8.85 3.95
C CYS A 195 -13.11 -8.66 2.43
N ARG A 196 -14.28 -8.29 1.93
CA ARG A 196 -14.42 -7.61 0.65
C ARG A 196 -14.51 -6.09 0.86
N MET A 197 -14.25 -5.35 -0.18
CA MET A 197 -14.49 -3.90 -0.21
C MET A 197 -15.98 -3.61 -0.01
N ALA A 198 -16.32 -2.69 0.90
CA ALA A 198 -17.70 -2.20 1.07
C ALA A 198 -18.11 -1.31 -0.11
N TYR A 199 -19.38 -1.34 -0.48
CA TYR A 199 -19.96 -0.32 -1.35
C TYR A 199 -20.29 0.94 -0.55
N GLY A 200 -20.07 2.08 -1.18
CA GLY A 200 -20.38 3.38 -0.61
C GLY A 200 -19.97 4.51 -1.52
N THR A 201 -20.35 5.71 -1.14
CA THR A 201 -20.14 6.91 -1.96
C THR A 201 -19.67 8.09 -1.11
N TRP A 202 -18.92 8.99 -1.75
CA TRP A 202 -18.62 10.30 -1.19
C TRP A 202 -19.70 11.29 -1.61
N GLY A 203 -20.13 12.14 -0.66
CA GLY A 203 -21.10 13.19 -0.90
C GLY A 203 -20.57 14.56 -0.45
N SER A 204 -21.12 15.64 -1.01
CA SER A 204 -20.74 17.02 -0.71
C SER A 204 -19.23 17.28 -0.88
N GLU A 205 -18.67 16.78 -2.00
CA GLU A 205 -17.23 16.68 -2.21
C GLU A 205 -16.52 18.00 -2.51
N VAL A 206 -17.25 19.11 -2.65
CA VAL A 206 -16.68 20.41 -2.97
C VAL A 206 -17.20 21.49 -2.04
N ALA A 207 -16.29 22.16 -1.32
CA ALA A 207 -16.59 23.39 -0.61
C ALA A 207 -16.11 24.61 -1.39
N LYS A 208 -17.03 25.48 -1.73
CA LYS A 208 -16.73 26.76 -2.36
C LYS A 208 -16.36 27.78 -1.29
N CYS A 209 -15.22 28.44 -1.46
CA CYS A 209 -14.74 29.54 -0.65
C CYS A 209 -14.50 30.78 -1.50
N HIS A 210 -14.52 31.94 -0.86
CA HIS A 210 -14.28 33.22 -1.54
C HIS A 210 -12.98 33.84 -1.03
N HIS A 211 -12.05 34.11 -1.96
CA HIS A 211 -10.78 34.75 -1.60
C HIS A 211 -10.98 36.27 -1.45
N PRO A 212 -10.33 36.94 -0.47
CA PRO A 212 -10.46 38.38 -0.27
C PRO A 212 -10.11 39.26 -1.47
N ARG A 213 -9.38 38.73 -2.45
CA ARG A 213 -9.03 39.41 -3.71
C ARG A 213 -10.10 39.26 -4.82
N GLY A 214 -11.29 38.72 -4.51
CA GLY A 214 -12.45 38.72 -5.39
C GLY A 214 -12.55 37.54 -6.38
N TYR A 215 -11.90 36.40 -6.10
CA TYR A 215 -12.09 35.18 -6.87
C TYR A 215 -12.52 34.01 -5.97
N ASP A 216 -13.24 33.06 -6.55
CA ASP A 216 -13.65 31.83 -5.87
C ASP A 216 -12.53 30.79 -5.93
N TYR A 217 -12.42 29.99 -4.87
CA TYR A 217 -11.58 28.79 -4.84
C TYR A 217 -12.33 27.65 -4.15
N TYR A 218 -11.85 26.43 -4.33
CA TYR A 218 -12.58 25.24 -3.93
C TYR A 218 -11.67 24.31 -3.16
N TRP A 219 -12.21 23.72 -2.10
CA TRP A 219 -11.58 22.61 -1.38
C TRP A 219 -12.28 21.32 -1.77
N MET A 220 -11.49 20.28 -2.07
CA MET A 220 -12.02 18.92 -2.11
C MET A 220 -12.19 18.45 -0.68
N MET A 221 -13.39 18.02 -0.35
CA MET A 221 -13.79 17.51 0.97
C MET A 221 -14.93 16.52 0.78
N GLY A 222 -15.67 16.21 1.82
CA GLY A 222 -16.85 15.36 1.70
C GLY A 222 -17.01 14.49 2.93
N HIS A 223 -18.06 13.71 2.90
CA HIS A 223 -18.29 12.64 3.87
C HIS A 223 -18.60 11.35 3.13
N TYR A 224 -18.04 10.28 3.61
CA TYR A 224 -18.29 8.95 3.09
C TYR A 224 -19.58 8.39 3.70
N THR A 225 -20.42 7.80 2.84
CA THR A 225 -21.61 7.05 3.24
C THR A 225 -21.43 5.58 2.84
N ASN A 226 -21.51 4.70 3.83
CA ASN A 226 -21.50 3.26 3.59
C ASN A 226 -22.90 2.80 3.20
N ASP A 227 -23.07 2.19 2.02
CA ASP A 227 -24.35 1.69 1.53
C ASP A 227 -24.71 0.33 2.14
N GLU A 228 -23.76 -0.31 2.85
CA GLU A 228 -23.89 -1.67 3.39
C GLU A 228 -23.48 -1.73 4.88
N PRO A 229 -24.00 -0.88 5.78
CA PRO A 229 -23.49 -0.76 7.15
C PRO A 229 -23.60 -2.05 7.97
N GLU A 230 -24.59 -2.91 7.67
CA GLU A 230 -24.87 -4.17 8.39
C GLU A 230 -24.15 -5.38 7.77
N ARG A 231 -23.38 -5.21 6.70
CA ARG A 231 -22.72 -6.32 6.01
C ARG A 231 -21.39 -6.68 6.69
N GLU A 232 -21.43 -7.76 7.47
CA GLU A 232 -20.29 -8.25 8.26
C GLU A 232 -19.07 -8.72 7.45
N ASP A 233 -19.26 -8.98 6.15
CA ASP A 233 -18.21 -9.43 5.24
C ASP A 233 -17.39 -8.27 4.64
N THR A 234 -17.67 -7.01 5.02
CA THR A 234 -17.02 -5.82 4.49
C THR A 234 -15.89 -5.29 5.38
N ASP A 235 -14.94 -4.59 4.74
CA ASP A 235 -13.83 -3.93 5.41
C ASP A 235 -14.30 -2.83 6.38
N ASN A 236 -15.27 -2.01 5.99
CA ASN A 236 -15.82 -0.98 6.86
C ASN A 236 -16.49 -1.57 8.11
N TRP A 237 -17.24 -2.66 7.96
CA TRP A 237 -17.85 -3.32 9.12
C TRP A 237 -16.76 -3.84 10.07
N ALA A 238 -15.75 -4.51 9.53
CA ALA A 238 -14.65 -5.04 10.33
C ALA A 238 -13.93 -3.94 11.13
N LEU A 239 -13.61 -2.82 10.47
CA LEU A 239 -12.96 -1.66 11.11
C LEU A 239 -13.82 -1.06 12.22
N ASN A 240 -15.12 -0.87 11.95
CA ASN A 240 -16.07 -0.33 12.95
C ASN A 240 -16.28 -1.24 14.16
N HIS A 241 -15.93 -2.54 14.02
CA HIS A 241 -16.06 -3.53 15.10
C HIS A 241 -14.73 -3.96 15.72
N GLY A 242 -13.65 -3.19 15.49
CA GLY A 242 -12.35 -3.40 16.13
C GLY A 242 -11.51 -4.52 15.52
N TYR A 243 -11.77 -4.92 14.29
CA TYR A 243 -10.95 -5.89 13.57
C TYR A 243 -9.99 -5.21 12.61
N VAL A 244 -8.81 -5.77 12.45
CA VAL A 244 -7.94 -5.48 11.30
C VAL A 244 -8.59 -6.06 10.05
N ALA A 245 -8.85 -5.22 9.06
CA ALA A 245 -9.46 -5.63 7.80
C ALA A 245 -8.39 -5.97 6.77
N ILE A 246 -8.40 -7.16 6.19
CA ILE A 246 -7.58 -7.55 5.04
C ILE A 246 -8.49 -7.74 3.83
N THR A 247 -8.34 -6.89 2.83
CA THR A 247 -9.09 -6.96 1.57
C THR A 247 -8.14 -7.39 0.43
N PRO A 248 -8.26 -8.62 -0.08
CA PRO A 248 -7.54 -9.04 -1.28
C PRO A 248 -7.98 -8.20 -2.47
N THR A 249 -7.03 -7.53 -3.13
CA THR A 249 -7.29 -6.62 -4.23
C THR A 249 -6.63 -7.14 -5.50
N ARG A 250 -7.31 -7.06 -6.64
CA ARG A 250 -6.81 -7.57 -7.92
C ARG A 250 -6.28 -6.46 -8.81
N MET A 251 -5.25 -6.78 -9.59
CA MET A 251 -4.83 -5.94 -10.70
C MET A 251 -5.79 -6.02 -11.91
N ASP A 252 -6.56 -7.10 -12.02
CA ASP A 252 -7.57 -7.30 -13.04
C ASP A 252 -8.93 -6.81 -12.51
N VAL A 253 -9.40 -5.71 -13.06
CA VAL A 253 -10.66 -5.03 -12.69
C VAL A 253 -11.83 -5.46 -13.58
N THR A 254 -11.70 -6.54 -14.35
CA THR A 254 -12.75 -7.04 -15.23
C THR A 254 -13.92 -7.61 -14.41
N ALA A 255 -15.13 -7.15 -14.68
CA ALA A 255 -16.36 -7.67 -14.09
C ALA A 255 -16.81 -8.94 -14.83
N TYR A 256 -16.21 -10.08 -14.55
CA TYR A 256 -16.47 -11.34 -15.24
C TYR A 256 -17.94 -11.80 -15.16
N GLU A 257 -18.60 -11.49 -14.06
CA GLU A 257 -20.03 -11.79 -13.85
C GLU A 257 -20.97 -11.01 -14.79
N ALA A 258 -20.48 -9.91 -15.36
CA ALA A 258 -21.27 -9.10 -16.30
C ALA A 258 -21.20 -9.60 -17.75
N PHE A 259 -20.28 -10.53 -18.08
CA PHE A 259 -20.05 -10.95 -19.47
C PHE A 259 -21.32 -11.44 -20.17
N GLU A 260 -22.08 -12.34 -19.52
CA GLU A 260 -23.29 -12.90 -20.13
C GLU A 260 -24.35 -11.82 -20.40
N ALA A 261 -24.52 -10.87 -19.46
CA ALA A 261 -25.47 -9.77 -19.63
C ALA A 261 -25.06 -8.77 -20.73
N LEU A 262 -23.77 -8.69 -21.02
CA LEU A 262 -23.20 -7.73 -21.97
C LEU A 262 -22.85 -8.34 -23.35
N LYS A 263 -23.08 -9.64 -23.57
CA LYS A 263 -22.83 -10.29 -24.87
C LYS A 263 -23.52 -9.62 -26.05
N GLN A 264 -24.65 -8.96 -25.84
CA GLN A 264 -25.39 -8.19 -26.86
C GLN A 264 -24.58 -7.01 -27.44
N TYR A 265 -23.48 -6.59 -26.81
CA TYR A 265 -22.58 -5.53 -27.30
C TYR A 265 -21.46 -6.09 -28.20
N GLU A 266 -21.37 -7.41 -28.40
CA GLU A 266 -20.52 -7.99 -29.44
C GLU A 266 -21.14 -7.71 -30.81
N LEU A 267 -20.48 -6.84 -31.63
CA LEU A 267 -20.94 -6.39 -32.95
C LEU A 267 -20.30 -7.18 -34.09
#